data_dc7ce49429f89d95ed9fe85b8f3b7dc2
#
_entry.id   dc7ce49429f89d95ed9fe85b8f3b7dc2
#
_cell.length_a   1.000
_cell.length_b   1.000
_cell.length_c   1.000
_cell.angle_alpha   90.00
_cell.angle_beta   90.00
_cell.angle_gamma   90.00
#
_symmetry.space_group_name_H-M   'P 1'
#
loop_
_entity.id
_entity.type
_entity.pdbx_description
1 polymer ?
#
loop_
_entity_poly.entity_id
_entity_poly.type
_entity_poly.pdbx_seq_one_letter_code
_entity_poly.pdbx_strand_id
1 'polypeptide(L)'
;MKAMKKIEAIIRREKFPAVDAELKKLGVGGLTVEEVAGRGRSRETMTVLAKGKWTYEEEYIKRLKLEILVKDGDAQGVIDAIMAVASTGSMGDGKIFVSSIDEVLDIGSKAVDEKAVAFVTTPRQN
;
A
#
# COMPACT_ATOMS: atom_id res chain seq x y z
N MET A 1 -20.44 14.85 7.28
CA MET A 1 -19.45 14.80 6.21
C MET A 1 -18.66 13.51 6.27
N LYS A 2 -18.64 12.80 5.17
CA LYS A 2 -17.94 11.52 5.12
C LYS A 2 -16.44 11.79 5.03
N ALA A 3 -15.70 11.21 5.93
CA ALA A 3 -14.26 11.43 6.00
C ALA A 3 -13.54 10.09 5.95
N MET A 4 -13.39 9.59 4.74
CA MET A 4 -12.69 8.33 4.49
C MET A 4 -11.57 8.56 3.49
N LYS A 5 -10.51 7.79 3.65
CA LYS A 5 -9.34 7.86 2.78
C LYS A 5 -9.02 6.49 2.22
N LYS A 6 -8.54 6.50 0.99
CA LYS A 6 -7.90 5.33 0.41
C LYS A 6 -6.41 5.56 0.43
N ILE A 7 -5.69 4.62 0.98
CA ILE A 7 -4.23 4.65 1.00
C ILE A 7 -3.75 3.58 0.03
N GLU A 8 -3.00 4.00 -0.98
CA GLU A 8 -2.35 3.10 -1.90
C GLU A 8 -0.85 3.18 -1.65
N ALA A 9 -0.24 2.06 -1.32
CA ALA A 9 1.19 2.02 -1.04
C ALA A 9 1.86 1.07 -2.02
N ILE A 10 2.83 1.59 -2.76
CA ILE A 10 3.66 0.77 -3.64
C ILE A 10 4.97 0.56 -2.91
N ILE A 11 5.27 -0.68 -2.57
CA ILE A 11 6.41 -1.03 -1.73
C ILE A 11 7.27 -2.11 -2.38
N ARG A 12 8.47 -2.28 -1.85
CA ARG A 12 9.32 -3.39 -2.24
C ARG A 12 8.68 -4.69 -1.75
N ARG A 13 8.75 -5.72 -2.57
CA ARG A 13 8.12 -7.01 -2.25
C ARG A 13 8.63 -7.60 -0.94
N GLU A 14 9.92 -7.50 -0.70
CA GLU A 14 10.54 -8.02 0.52
C GLU A 14 10.11 -7.30 1.79
N LYS A 15 9.53 -6.11 1.66
CA LYS A 15 9.03 -5.36 2.81
C LYS A 15 7.62 -5.73 3.21
N PHE A 16 6.93 -6.49 2.37
CA PHE A 16 5.53 -6.80 2.64
C PHE A 16 5.29 -7.49 3.98
N PRO A 17 6.05 -8.52 4.36
CA PRO A 17 5.79 -9.16 5.66
C PRO A 17 5.85 -8.19 6.84
N ALA A 18 6.82 -7.28 6.83
CA ALA A 18 6.95 -6.28 7.89
C ALA A 18 5.81 -5.28 7.88
N VAL A 19 5.41 -4.81 6.70
CA VAL A 19 4.28 -3.89 6.55
C VAL A 19 2.99 -4.56 7.02
N ASP A 20 2.75 -5.79 6.58
CA ASP A 20 1.55 -6.53 6.96
C ASP A 20 1.47 -6.71 8.47
N ALA A 21 2.59 -7.03 9.11
CA ALA A 21 2.65 -7.18 10.56
C ALA A 21 2.28 -5.88 11.29
N GLU A 22 2.79 -4.75 10.80
CA GLU A 22 2.47 -3.46 11.41
C GLU A 22 1.00 -3.08 11.22
N LEU A 23 0.44 -3.37 10.05
CA LEU A 23 -0.96 -3.10 9.79
C LEU A 23 -1.87 -3.95 10.68
N LYS A 24 -1.48 -5.21 10.91
CA LYS A 24 -2.22 -6.08 11.82
C LYS A 24 -2.19 -5.55 13.25
N LYS A 25 -1.06 -5.01 13.68
CA LYS A 25 -0.96 -4.41 15.02
C LYS A 25 -1.91 -3.24 15.18
N LEU A 26 -2.12 -2.48 14.14
CA LEU A 26 -3.05 -1.36 14.15
C LEU A 26 -4.51 -1.81 14.06
N GLY A 27 -4.75 -3.07 13.78
CA GLY A 27 -6.09 -3.59 13.63
C GLY A 27 -6.70 -3.39 12.25
N VAL A 28 -5.86 -3.12 11.25
CA VAL A 28 -6.34 -3.00 9.87
C VAL A 28 -6.81 -4.38 9.40
N GLY A 29 -8.10 -4.50 9.13
CA GLY A 29 -8.68 -5.78 8.74
C GLY A 29 -8.76 -5.98 7.24
N GLY A 30 -8.96 -4.90 6.50
CA GLY A 30 -9.12 -4.97 5.06
C GLY A 30 -7.89 -4.51 4.32
N LEU A 31 -7.37 -5.36 3.45
CA LEU A 31 -6.18 -5.08 2.68
C LEU A 31 -6.26 -5.79 1.34
N THR A 32 -6.08 -5.06 0.26
CA THR A 32 -5.96 -5.63 -1.06
C THR A 32 -4.52 -5.53 -1.50
N VAL A 33 -3.98 -6.63 -2.01
CA VAL A 33 -2.58 -6.71 -2.45
C VAL A 33 -2.55 -7.10 -3.92
N GLU A 34 -1.74 -6.40 -4.68
CA GLU A 34 -1.63 -6.63 -6.12
C GLU A 34 -0.17 -6.54 -6.54
N GLU A 35 0.27 -7.43 -7.43
CA GLU A 35 1.59 -7.31 -8.02
C GLU A 35 1.53 -6.29 -9.14
N VAL A 36 2.48 -5.37 -9.14
CA VAL A 36 2.59 -4.34 -10.16
C VAL A 36 4.03 -4.27 -10.65
N ALA A 37 4.21 -3.72 -11.83
CA ALA A 37 5.54 -3.45 -12.35
C ALA A 37 5.61 -1.97 -12.65
N GLY A 38 6.67 -1.32 -12.19
CA GLY A 38 6.81 0.10 -12.35
C GLY A 38 8.22 0.51 -12.75
N ARG A 39 8.29 1.65 -13.39
CA ARG A 39 9.54 2.30 -13.72
C ARG A 39 9.55 3.64 -13.01
N GLY A 40 10.61 3.89 -12.24
CA GLY A 40 10.76 5.12 -11.52
C GLY A 40 12.16 5.68 -11.67
N ARG A 41 12.60 6.42 -10.68
CA ARG A 41 13.94 7.00 -10.67
C ARG A 41 14.98 6.07 -10.09
N SER A 42 14.60 4.87 -9.72
CA SER A 42 15.52 3.92 -9.12
C SER A 42 16.57 3.48 -10.12
N ARG A 43 17.81 3.40 -9.67
CA ARG A 43 18.90 2.89 -10.49
C ARG A 43 18.83 1.38 -10.65
N GLU A 44 18.01 0.72 -9.87
CA GLU A 44 17.75 -0.70 -10.01
C GLU A 44 17.12 -1.03 -11.35
N THR A 45 16.50 -0.03 -11.97
CA THR A 45 15.87 -0.18 -13.28
C THR A 45 16.83 0.09 -14.43
N MET A 46 18.11 0.07 -14.18
CA MET A 46 19.06 0.30 -15.26
C MET A 46 18.89 -0.73 -16.37
N THR A 47 18.72 -0.23 -17.56
CA THR A 47 18.62 -1.08 -18.73
C THR A 47 19.96 -1.71 -19.01
N VAL A 48 20.00 -3.03 -19.05
CA VAL A 48 21.22 -3.74 -19.37
C VAL A 48 21.29 -4.00 -20.86
N LEU A 49 22.44 -3.67 -21.44
CA LEU A 49 22.69 -3.91 -22.83
C LEU A 49 23.20 -5.34 -22.99
N ALA A 50 22.35 -6.24 -23.43
CA ALA A 50 22.73 -7.63 -23.66
C ALA A 50 22.92 -7.82 -25.17
N LYS A 51 24.15 -8.16 -25.59
CA LYS A 51 24.48 -8.38 -27.00
C LYS A 51 24.12 -7.19 -27.90
N GLY A 52 24.27 -5.96 -27.35
CA GLY A 52 23.96 -4.75 -28.11
C GLY A 52 22.49 -4.43 -28.24
N LYS A 53 21.62 -5.14 -27.51
CA LYS A 53 20.18 -4.89 -27.55
C LYS A 53 19.65 -4.50 -26.19
N TRP A 54 18.72 -3.55 -26.18
CA TRP A 54 18.05 -3.13 -24.97
C TRP A 54 16.91 -4.08 -24.63
N THR A 55 16.80 -4.42 -23.36
CA THR A 55 15.76 -5.30 -22.88
C THR A 55 14.78 -4.47 -22.04
N TYR A 56 13.61 -4.20 -22.59
CA TYR A 56 12.61 -3.34 -21.92
C TYR A 56 12.16 -3.87 -20.58
N GLU A 57 12.12 -5.18 -20.44
CA GLU A 57 11.67 -5.80 -19.19
C GLU A 57 12.53 -5.41 -17.99
N GLU A 58 13.79 -5.04 -18.24
CA GLU A 58 14.71 -4.67 -17.17
C GLU A 58 14.50 -3.24 -16.70
N GLU A 59 13.70 -2.44 -17.42
CA GLU A 59 13.34 -1.11 -16.97
C GLU A 59 12.24 -1.13 -15.91
N TYR A 60 11.55 -2.25 -15.78
CA TYR A 60 10.41 -2.37 -14.89
C TYR A 60 10.74 -3.31 -13.75
N ILE A 61 10.49 -2.84 -12.55
CA ILE A 61 10.72 -3.61 -11.33
C ILE A 61 9.38 -4.01 -10.74
N LYS A 62 9.31 -5.27 -10.31
CA LYS A 62 8.12 -5.78 -9.66
C LYS A 62 8.01 -5.23 -8.25
N ARG A 63 6.83 -4.75 -7.93
CA ARG A 63 6.51 -4.18 -6.62
C ARG A 63 5.18 -4.75 -6.17
N LEU A 64 4.81 -4.49 -4.94
CA LEU A 64 3.47 -4.77 -4.45
C LEU A 64 2.74 -3.47 -4.23
N LYS A 65 1.49 -3.43 -4.63
CA LYS A 65 0.60 -2.32 -4.38
C LYS A 65 -0.42 -2.78 -3.35
N LEU A 66 -0.51 -2.02 -2.28
CA LEU A 66 -1.48 -2.26 -1.21
C LEU A 66 -2.56 -1.21 -1.31
N GLU A 67 -3.81 -1.62 -1.15
CA GLU A 67 -4.91 -0.68 -1.05
C GLU A 67 -5.59 -0.88 0.29
N ILE A 68 -5.73 0.20 1.04
CA ILE A 68 -6.30 0.18 2.36
C ILE A 68 -7.31 1.32 2.45
N LEU A 69 -8.49 1.00 2.94
CA LEU A 69 -9.53 1.99 3.12
C LEU A 69 -9.68 2.24 4.61
N VAL A 70 -9.59 3.49 5.00
CA VAL A 70 -9.59 3.87 6.41
C VAL A 70 -10.47 5.09 6.66
N LYS A 71 -10.85 5.28 7.91
CA LYS A 71 -11.45 6.54 8.34
C LYS A 71 -10.37 7.61 8.32
N ASP A 72 -10.77 8.83 8.08
CA ASP A 72 -9.84 9.96 7.98
C ASP A 72 -8.92 10.05 9.19
N GLY A 73 -9.47 9.90 10.39
CA GLY A 73 -8.69 9.98 11.61
C GLY A 73 -7.65 8.90 11.79
N ASP A 74 -7.78 7.78 11.06
CA ASP A 74 -6.85 6.66 11.15
C ASP A 74 -5.78 6.70 10.08
N ALA A 75 -5.94 7.55 9.07
CA ALA A 75 -5.06 7.56 7.91
C ALA A 75 -3.60 7.81 8.27
N GLN A 76 -3.33 8.80 9.10
CA GLN A 76 -1.94 9.17 9.42
C GLN A 76 -1.22 8.04 10.15
N GLY A 77 -1.92 7.36 11.06
CA GLY A 77 -1.33 6.23 11.78
C GLY A 77 -0.94 5.09 10.84
N VAL A 78 -1.78 4.81 9.85
CA VAL A 78 -1.50 3.78 8.84
C VAL A 78 -0.31 4.19 7.97
N ILE A 79 -0.29 5.43 7.52
CA ILE A 79 0.81 5.96 6.71
C ILE A 79 2.13 5.85 7.46
N ASP A 80 2.15 6.29 8.71
CA ASP A 80 3.37 6.25 9.53
C ASP A 80 3.87 4.83 9.74
N ALA A 81 2.95 3.89 9.96
CA ALA A 81 3.31 2.49 10.15
C ALA A 81 3.96 1.90 8.89
N ILE A 82 3.40 2.21 7.73
CA ILE A 82 3.96 1.72 6.47
C ILE A 82 5.35 2.32 6.24
N MET A 83 5.47 3.63 6.41
CA MET A 83 6.73 4.32 6.18
C MET A 83 7.84 3.82 7.11
N ALA A 84 7.50 3.54 8.36
CA ALA A 84 8.49 3.12 9.35
C ALA A 84 9.22 1.84 8.95
N VAL A 85 8.54 0.91 8.31
CA VAL A 85 9.13 -0.39 7.96
C VAL A 85 9.44 -0.56 6.48
N ALA A 86 8.80 0.20 5.62
CA ALA A 86 9.01 0.09 4.18
C ALA A 86 10.18 0.96 3.69
N SER A 87 10.53 2.00 4.42
CA SER A 87 11.59 2.92 4.03
C SER A 87 12.97 2.36 4.32
N THR A 88 13.87 2.49 3.35
CA THR A 88 15.29 2.19 3.53
C THR A 88 16.13 3.44 3.38
N GLY A 89 15.51 4.56 2.97
CA GLY A 89 16.23 5.79 2.65
C GLY A 89 16.79 5.82 1.24
N SER A 90 16.54 4.80 0.45
CA SER A 90 17.05 4.69 -0.92
C SER A 90 15.97 5.00 -1.94
N MET A 91 16.42 5.40 -3.13
CA MET A 91 15.52 5.54 -4.25
C MET A 91 14.92 4.16 -4.59
N GLY A 92 13.67 4.14 -4.95
CA GLY A 92 12.99 2.88 -5.26
C GLY A 92 12.27 2.25 -4.09
N ASP A 93 12.23 2.91 -2.94
CA ASP A 93 11.47 2.43 -1.79
C ASP A 93 9.95 2.39 -2.06
N GLY A 94 9.49 3.24 -2.95
CA GLY A 94 8.08 3.27 -3.33
C GLY A 94 7.42 4.60 -3.01
N LYS A 95 6.09 4.58 -3.04
CA LYS A 95 5.28 5.78 -2.81
C LYS A 95 3.99 5.42 -2.11
N ILE A 96 3.43 6.40 -1.45
CA ILE A 96 2.11 6.28 -0.85
C ILE A 96 1.23 7.36 -1.47
N PHE A 97 0.07 6.96 -1.96
CA PHE A 97 -0.94 7.88 -2.48
C PHE A 97 -2.12 7.88 -1.53
N VAL A 98 -2.61 9.05 -1.22
CA VAL A 98 -3.77 9.19 -0.34
C VAL A 98 -4.85 9.95 -1.10
N SER A 99 -6.03 9.40 -1.15
CA SER A 99 -7.15 10.04 -1.82
C SER A 99 -8.40 10.01 -0.95
N SER A 100 -9.22 11.03 -1.12
CA SER A 100 -10.51 11.09 -0.44
C SER A 100 -11.49 10.19 -1.15
N ILE A 101 -12.31 9.48 -0.38
CA ILE A 101 -13.32 8.57 -0.90
C ILE A 101 -14.68 9.13 -0.57
N ASP A 102 -15.51 9.28 -1.59
CA ASP A 102 -16.85 9.83 -1.43
C ASP A 102 -17.80 8.87 -0.77
N GLU A 103 -17.73 7.60 -1.14
CA GLU A 103 -18.67 6.61 -0.64
C GLU A 103 -18.07 5.22 -0.70
N VAL A 104 -18.36 4.42 0.31
CA VAL A 104 -17.95 3.02 0.37
C VAL A 104 -19.18 2.18 0.66
N LEU A 105 -19.35 1.08 -0.06
CA LEU A 105 -20.42 0.13 0.19
C LEU A 105 -19.80 -1.27 0.30
N ASP A 106 -20.17 -1.97 1.33
CA ASP A 106 -19.78 -3.37 1.49
C ASP A 106 -20.81 -4.23 0.75
N ILE A 107 -20.31 -5.05 -0.16
CA ILE A 107 -21.19 -5.84 -1.03
C ILE A 107 -22.00 -6.85 -0.23
N GLY A 108 -21.35 -7.53 0.69
CA GLY A 108 -21.99 -8.59 1.44
C GLY A 108 -23.00 -8.11 2.46
N SER A 109 -22.56 -7.22 3.34
CA SER A 109 -23.38 -6.71 4.44
C SER A 109 -24.28 -5.56 4.03
N LYS A 110 -23.98 -4.93 2.89
CA LYS A 110 -24.64 -3.70 2.42
C LYS A 110 -24.40 -2.52 3.35
N ALA A 111 -23.40 -2.63 4.24
CA ALA A 111 -23.00 -1.52 5.10
C ALA A 111 -22.44 -0.38 4.26
N VAL A 112 -22.59 0.83 4.77
CA VAL A 112 -22.24 2.05 4.05
C VAL A 112 -21.22 2.84 4.84
N ASP A 113 -20.26 3.41 4.13
CA ASP A 113 -19.26 4.35 4.64
C ASP A 113 -18.45 3.77 5.80
N GLU A 114 -18.42 4.43 6.95
CA GLU A 114 -17.57 3.99 8.08
C GLU A 114 -17.86 2.56 8.51
N LYS A 115 -19.10 2.12 8.40
CA LYS A 115 -19.48 0.76 8.76
C LYS A 115 -18.98 -0.27 7.72
N ALA A 116 -18.67 0.19 6.52
CA ALA A 116 -18.12 -0.67 5.47
C ALA A 116 -16.59 -0.76 5.53
N VAL A 117 -15.95 0.09 6.33
CA VAL A 117 -14.49 0.11 6.43
C VAL A 117 -14.03 -0.87 7.49
N ALA A 118 -13.20 -1.83 7.07
CA ALA A 118 -12.70 -2.87 7.98
C ALA A 118 -11.45 -2.39 8.72
N PHE A 119 -11.65 -1.46 9.63
CA PHE A 119 -10.58 -0.97 10.50
C PHE A 119 -10.99 -1.13 11.95
N VAL A 120 -10.14 -1.76 12.72
CA VAL A 120 -10.36 -1.96 14.14
C VAL A 120 -9.23 -1.27 14.90
N THR A 121 -9.57 -0.25 15.69
CA THR A 121 -8.59 0.52 16.44
C THR A 121 -8.00 -0.24 17.62
N THR A 122 -8.70 -1.27 18.08
CA THR A 122 -8.22 -2.10 19.17
C THR A 122 -7.84 -3.47 18.62
N PRO A 123 -6.63 -3.96 18.89
CA PRO A 123 -6.23 -5.27 18.42
C PRO A 123 -7.18 -6.35 18.91
N ARG A 124 -7.50 -7.32 18.06
CA ARG A 124 -8.32 -8.45 18.47
C ARG A 124 -7.60 -9.25 19.53
N GLN A 125 -8.30 -9.53 20.58
CA GLN A 125 -7.83 -10.49 21.56
C GLN A 125 -8.29 -11.86 21.12
N ASN A 126 -7.36 -12.77 21.04
CA ASN A 126 -7.65 -14.17 20.72
C ASN A 126 -7.79 -14.95 22.02
#